data_0fa1634df43b6ea440f5281703086e66
#
_entry.id   0fa1634df43b6ea440f5281703086e66
#
_cell.length_a   1.000
_cell.length_b   1.000
_cell.length_c   1.000
_cell.angle_alpha   90.00
_cell.angle_beta   90.00
_cell.angle_gamma   90.00
#
_symmetry.space_group_name_H-M   'P 1'
#
loop_
_entity.id
_entity.type
_entity.pdbx_description
1 polymer ?
#
loop_
_entity_poly.entity_id
_entity_poly.type
_entity_poly.pdbx_seq_one_letter_code
_entity_poly.pdbx_strand_id
1 'polypeptide(L)'
;MSQTSSTNFKYVIVNKDTNITDLEDIISSNSLEITKNSLIPDDKRELYYSFMNELTNIDLNPDIEPNPILRFLFSNSKLHNSYQKFEEAYKKLCKKYKTFPKKSQIYYLYRQELYKNNIPKNIQLEKQLITKHIRSQSGVLVISVIMPPDNFSCSYNCYYCPNDPKYSRSYFKGEPTVQRGEQNNFDAYKQFYSRAITYFINGHPIDKVEIIILGGTFSCYSPSISENFIRDLFYASNTIFDSHITMRERKSLFEEIEINEHAICKIIGITVETRPDKITKYELRRFRSYGVTRIQMGVQHTDDLILEKVNRQCTQVQIKKGIKLAKDNGFKIDIHIMPDLPDASPEIDHKMFQTIINDPDYQADQWKIYPTNVLEFTEIKKWYDEGSYVPYAETNFNEFINLLIWVMKSIPPWIRINRIQRDFPGNYIEGGNKITNLRQVLDNKIAEQCIQCKDIRSMEVKLNDENGHKARIVRIDYDASDGKEIFLSHKSCNCFFCWKYFIYQIMSFLLDLFFGITLYFYGCGNEDTIYSFLRLRISSENYENCFAESFRNKGKIRELHVYGKMNSTYESNGSGVQHHGFGRSLLSCAEKIAFENNCDGTCVIAGVGTRNYYRKFGYEINYDEKNHGTFMIKNF
;
A
#
# COMPACT_ATOMS: atom_id res chain seq x y z
N MET A 1 36.12 29.37 27.82
CA MET A 1 36.66 28.21 27.04
C MET A 1 35.65 27.08 27.18
N SER A 2 34.72 26.99 26.24
CA SER A 2 33.74 25.91 26.14
C SER A 2 33.83 25.38 24.71
N GLN A 3 34.29 24.16 24.57
CA GLN A 3 34.41 23.49 23.30
C GLN A 3 32.99 23.05 22.85
N THR A 4 32.54 23.64 21.76
CA THR A 4 31.39 23.15 21.01
C THR A 4 31.86 22.05 20.10
N SER A 5 31.41 20.83 20.37
CA SER A 5 31.61 19.67 19.49
C SER A 5 30.70 19.78 18.26
N SER A 6 31.28 20.17 17.15
CA SER A 6 30.61 20.07 15.84
C SER A 6 30.57 18.61 15.42
N THR A 7 29.42 18.01 15.42
CA THR A 7 29.17 16.69 14.81
C THR A 7 29.18 16.85 13.28
N ASN A 8 30.29 16.52 12.68
CA ASN A 8 30.44 16.42 11.24
C ASN A 8 29.63 15.22 10.71
N PHE A 9 28.53 15.48 10.02
CA PHE A 9 27.82 14.47 9.26
C PHE A 9 28.62 14.18 7.95
N LYS A 10 29.30 13.06 7.89
CA LYS A 10 29.92 12.56 6.65
C LYS A 10 28.84 11.95 5.75
N TYR A 11 28.65 12.56 4.58
CA TYR A 11 27.93 11.93 3.49
C TYR A 11 28.75 10.76 2.97
N VAL A 12 28.21 9.54 3.00
CA VAL A 12 28.82 8.39 2.36
C VAL A 12 28.40 8.42 0.89
N ILE A 13 29.21 9.03 0.04
CA ILE A 13 29.18 8.80 -1.40
C ILE A 13 29.87 7.45 -1.59
N VAL A 14 29.12 6.42 -1.96
CA VAL A 14 29.71 5.13 -2.34
C VAL A 14 30.38 5.32 -3.69
N ASN A 15 31.65 5.62 -3.68
CA ASN A 15 32.51 5.58 -4.87
C ASN A 15 32.89 4.12 -5.16
N LYS A 16 33.13 3.85 -6.44
CA LYS A 16 33.49 2.54 -7.01
C LYS A 16 34.76 1.88 -6.42
N ASP A 17 35.49 2.58 -5.58
CA ASP A 17 36.82 2.17 -5.07
C ASP A 17 36.88 1.94 -3.56
N THR A 18 35.73 1.88 -2.88
CA THR A 18 35.69 1.39 -1.49
C THR A 18 35.82 -0.13 -1.53
N ASN A 19 36.94 -0.62 -1.01
CA ASN A 19 37.22 -2.05 -0.90
C ASN A 19 36.10 -2.74 -0.13
N ILE A 20 35.65 -3.87 -0.65
CA ILE A 20 34.60 -4.73 -0.08
C ILE A 20 34.93 -5.16 1.35
N THR A 21 36.20 -5.19 1.75
CA THR A 21 36.69 -5.49 3.08
C THR A 21 36.23 -4.51 4.17
N ASP A 22 36.07 -3.21 3.87
CA ASP A 22 35.64 -2.22 4.88
C ASP A 22 34.13 -2.34 5.22
N LEU A 23 33.36 -2.94 4.35
CA LEU A 23 31.93 -3.24 4.57
C LEU A 23 31.76 -4.54 5.37
N GLU A 24 32.63 -5.52 5.19
CA GLU A 24 32.61 -6.76 5.96
C GLU A 24 33.04 -6.52 7.42
N ASP A 25 33.96 -5.60 7.68
CA ASP A 25 34.40 -5.24 9.04
C ASP A 25 33.35 -4.44 9.82
N ILE A 26 32.52 -3.64 9.14
CA ILE A 26 31.39 -2.94 9.77
C ILE A 26 30.23 -3.90 10.07
N ILE A 27 30.08 -4.94 9.27
CA ILE A 27 29.06 -6.00 9.47
C ILE A 27 29.50 -7.01 10.55
N SER A 28 30.80 -7.28 10.65
CA SER A 28 31.37 -8.24 11.61
C SER A 28 31.39 -7.70 13.05
N SER A 29 31.44 -6.39 13.27
CA SER A 29 31.46 -5.79 14.61
C SER A 29 30.08 -5.73 15.30
N ASN A 30 28.99 -6.09 14.60
CA ASN A 30 27.63 -6.20 15.13
C ASN A 30 27.06 -7.62 15.02
N SER A 31 27.91 -8.64 15.01
CA SER A 31 27.45 -10.03 15.01
C SER A 31 26.92 -10.43 16.38
N LEU A 32 25.67 -10.12 16.67
CA LEU A 32 24.84 -11.04 17.41
C LEU A 32 24.71 -12.29 16.55
N GLU A 33 25.23 -13.42 17.04
CA GLU A 33 25.04 -14.73 16.43
C GLU A 33 23.54 -15.02 16.26
N ILE A 34 23.01 -14.65 15.11
CA ILE A 34 21.69 -15.09 14.67
C ILE A 34 21.91 -16.49 14.10
N THR A 35 21.66 -17.49 14.91
CA THR A 35 21.65 -18.89 14.51
C THR A 35 20.86 -19.06 13.20
N LYS A 36 21.55 -19.61 12.24
CA LYS A 36 21.12 -19.95 10.89
C LYS A 36 19.82 -20.76 10.90
N ASN A 37 18.66 -20.29 10.80
CA ASN A 37 17.43 -21.02 10.36
C ASN A 37 16.10 -20.58 10.95
N SER A 38 15.94 -19.48 11.68
CA SER A 38 14.63 -19.16 12.24
C SER A 38 13.90 -18.03 11.50
N LEU A 39 12.96 -18.41 10.66
CA LEU A 39 11.93 -17.50 10.11
C LEU A 39 10.98 -16.96 11.18
N ILE A 40 11.06 -17.48 12.40
CA ILE A 40 10.18 -17.20 13.54
C ILE A 40 11.02 -17.23 14.81
N PRO A 41 10.82 -16.27 15.74
CA PRO A 41 11.47 -16.30 17.04
C PRO A 41 11.30 -17.66 17.75
N ASP A 42 12.33 -18.14 18.45
CA ASP A 42 12.34 -19.48 19.03
C ASP A 42 11.19 -19.70 20.01
N ASP A 43 10.79 -18.67 20.76
CA ASP A 43 9.66 -18.67 21.68
C ASP A 43 8.28 -18.81 21.00
N LYS A 44 8.21 -18.52 19.71
CA LYS A 44 6.98 -18.60 18.91
C LYS A 44 6.99 -19.72 17.86
N ARG A 45 8.09 -20.44 17.78
CA ARG A 45 8.30 -21.49 16.76
C ARG A 45 7.35 -22.66 16.97
N GLU A 46 7.14 -23.08 18.18
CA GLU A 46 6.24 -24.18 18.54
C GLU A 46 4.78 -23.85 18.20
N LEU A 47 4.33 -22.65 18.50
CA LEU A 47 3.01 -22.11 18.11
C LEU A 47 2.81 -22.12 16.59
N TYR A 48 3.80 -21.67 15.84
CA TYR A 48 3.76 -21.66 14.38
C TYR A 48 3.65 -23.08 13.79
N TYR A 49 4.34 -24.05 14.37
CA TYR A 49 4.29 -25.42 13.88
C TYR A 49 3.02 -26.16 14.26
N SER A 50 2.49 -25.90 15.45
CA SER A 50 1.15 -26.38 15.84
C SER A 50 0.11 -25.87 14.85
N PHE A 51 0.13 -24.58 14.53
CA PHE A 51 -0.73 -23.98 13.53
C PHE A 51 -0.55 -24.58 12.13
N MET A 52 0.70 -24.85 11.70
CA MET A 52 0.96 -25.52 10.42
C MET A 52 0.35 -26.92 10.38
N ASN A 53 0.37 -27.64 11.48
CA ASN A 53 -0.23 -28.97 11.59
C ASN A 53 -1.76 -28.93 11.58
N GLU A 54 -2.38 -27.93 12.21
CA GLU A 54 -3.84 -27.73 12.16
C GLU A 54 -4.33 -27.42 10.74
N LEU A 55 -3.58 -26.60 9.99
CA LEU A 55 -3.92 -26.29 8.59
C LEU A 55 -3.84 -27.50 7.65
N THR A 56 -3.01 -28.50 8.01
CA THR A 56 -2.91 -29.75 7.22
C THR A 56 -4.19 -30.54 7.22
N ASN A 57 -4.90 -30.52 8.34
CA ASN A 57 -6.14 -31.29 8.51
C ASN A 57 -7.34 -30.69 7.76
N ILE A 58 -7.23 -29.46 7.29
CA ILE A 58 -8.36 -28.76 6.65
C ILE A 58 -8.43 -28.98 5.14
N ASP A 59 -7.29 -29.17 4.44
CA ASP A 59 -7.26 -29.13 2.95
C ASP A 59 -6.35 -30.17 2.28
N LEU A 60 -5.71 -31.07 3.02
CA LEU A 60 -4.76 -32.02 2.49
C LEU A 60 -5.27 -33.45 2.69
N ASN A 61 -5.54 -34.13 1.57
CA ASN A 61 -5.79 -35.55 1.61
C ASN A 61 -4.56 -36.26 2.20
N PRO A 62 -4.67 -36.94 3.36
CA PRO A 62 -3.56 -37.62 4.01
C PRO A 62 -2.95 -38.77 3.18
N ASP A 63 -3.63 -39.25 2.16
CA ASP A 63 -3.18 -40.34 1.28
C ASP A 63 -2.17 -39.92 0.20
N ILE A 64 -1.81 -38.63 0.12
CA ILE A 64 -0.76 -38.21 -0.80
C ILE A 64 0.60 -38.41 -0.11
N GLU A 65 1.23 -39.56 -0.36
CA GLU A 65 2.61 -39.77 0.09
C GLU A 65 3.53 -38.60 -0.28
N PRO A 66 4.49 -38.27 0.58
CA PRO A 66 5.44 -37.17 0.32
C PRO A 66 6.38 -37.58 -0.82
N ASN A 67 6.21 -37.58 -1.74
CA ASN A 67 6.00 -36.78 -2.82
C ASN A 67 7.15 -36.86 -3.82
N PRO A 68 7.07 -37.89 -4.70
CA PRO A 68 8.03 -37.99 -5.79
C PRO A 68 8.10 -36.72 -6.61
N ILE A 69 7.02 -35.92 -6.63
CA ILE A 69 6.98 -34.63 -7.33
C ILE A 69 7.87 -33.62 -6.62
N LEU A 70 7.74 -33.44 -5.29
CA LEU A 70 8.59 -32.52 -4.54
C LEU A 70 10.06 -32.91 -4.63
N ARG A 71 10.40 -34.19 -4.42
CA ARG A 71 11.78 -34.70 -4.51
C ARG A 71 12.39 -34.46 -5.88
N PHE A 72 11.62 -34.71 -6.95
CA PHE A 72 12.09 -34.44 -8.31
C PHE A 72 12.31 -32.96 -8.57
N LEU A 73 11.34 -32.11 -8.19
CA LEU A 73 11.46 -30.65 -8.36
C LEU A 73 12.63 -30.10 -7.54
N PHE A 74 12.83 -30.60 -6.33
CA PHE A 74 13.93 -30.15 -5.47
C PHE A 74 15.30 -30.54 -6.03
N SER A 75 15.48 -31.77 -6.50
CA SER A 75 16.75 -32.26 -7.02
C SER A 75 17.17 -31.68 -8.39
N ASN A 76 16.24 -31.03 -9.11
CA ASN A 76 16.49 -30.48 -10.44
C ASN A 76 16.57 -28.95 -10.44
N SER A 77 17.65 -28.39 -9.89
CA SER A 77 17.86 -26.95 -9.77
C SER A 77 17.79 -26.17 -11.10
N LYS A 78 18.12 -26.82 -12.24
CA LYS A 78 18.01 -26.20 -13.57
C LYS A 78 16.58 -25.81 -13.96
N LEU A 79 15.57 -26.45 -13.36
CA LEU A 79 14.16 -26.11 -13.58
C LEU A 79 13.76 -24.82 -12.90
N HIS A 80 14.46 -24.43 -11.83
CA HIS A 80 14.05 -23.32 -10.98
C HIS A 80 14.31 -21.95 -11.66
N ASN A 81 15.17 -21.89 -12.65
CA ASN A 81 15.56 -20.65 -13.32
C ASN A 81 14.58 -20.21 -14.43
N SER A 82 13.58 -21.05 -14.76
CA SER A 82 12.60 -20.73 -15.80
C SER A 82 11.21 -21.22 -15.39
N TYR A 83 10.28 -20.29 -15.28
CA TYR A 83 8.88 -20.59 -14.97
C TYR A 83 8.27 -21.59 -15.97
N GLN A 84 8.54 -21.39 -17.27
CA GLN A 84 7.99 -22.26 -18.30
C GLN A 84 8.53 -23.70 -18.17
N LYS A 85 9.83 -23.88 -17.99
CA LYS A 85 10.44 -25.21 -17.80
C LYS A 85 9.92 -25.90 -16.54
N PHE A 86 9.74 -25.11 -15.47
CA PHE A 86 9.16 -25.61 -14.23
C PHE A 86 7.72 -26.12 -14.45
N GLU A 87 6.87 -25.32 -15.08
CA GLU A 87 5.47 -25.69 -15.38
C GLU A 87 5.36 -26.94 -16.27
N GLU A 88 6.21 -27.03 -17.30
CA GLU A 88 6.25 -28.22 -18.17
C GLU A 88 6.66 -29.47 -17.40
N ALA A 89 7.70 -29.38 -16.56
CA ALA A 89 8.13 -30.50 -15.73
C ALA A 89 7.05 -30.89 -14.71
N TYR A 90 6.44 -29.90 -14.06
CA TYR A 90 5.35 -30.10 -13.11
C TYR A 90 4.17 -30.84 -13.76
N LYS A 91 3.71 -30.38 -14.93
CA LYS A 91 2.62 -31.07 -15.69
C LYS A 91 2.98 -32.47 -16.08
N LYS A 92 4.23 -32.74 -16.55
CA LYS A 92 4.71 -34.10 -16.88
C LYS A 92 4.69 -35.02 -15.66
N LEU A 93 5.09 -34.52 -14.50
CA LEU A 93 5.05 -35.28 -13.24
C LEU A 93 3.63 -35.56 -12.78
N CYS A 94 2.76 -34.58 -12.83
CA CYS A 94 1.33 -34.78 -12.54
C CYS A 94 0.70 -35.88 -13.42
N LYS A 95 1.01 -35.88 -14.71
CA LYS A 95 0.56 -36.91 -15.64
C LYS A 95 1.15 -38.28 -15.30
N LYS A 96 2.46 -38.31 -14.99
CA LYS A 96 3.17 -39.59 -14.65
C LYS A 96 2.58 -40.24 -13.40
N TYR A 97 2.33 -39.44 -12.35
CA TYR A 97 1.84 -39.92 -11.06
C TYR A 97 0.31 -39.88 -10.94
N LYS A 98 -0.40 -39.53 -12.04
CA LYS A 98 -1.89 -39.45 -12.10
C LYS A 98 -2.49 -38.63 -10.95
N THR A 99 -1.79 -37.52 -10.53
CA THR A 99 -2.20 -36.65 -9.46
C THR A 99 -1.97 -35.20 -9.87
N PHE A 100 -2.78 -34.26 -9.33
CA PHE A 100 -2.67 -32.82 -9.62
C PHE A 100 -2.67 -32.02 -8.30
N PRO A 101 -1.62 -32.16 -7.48
CA PRO A 101 -1.54 -31.39 -6.24
C PRO A 101 -1.48 -29.89 -6.57
N LYS A 102 -2.17 -29.06 -5.78
CA LYS A 102 -2.03 -27.62 -5.89
C LYS A 102 -0.58 -27.22 -5.54
N LYS A 103 -0.05 -26.17 -6.15
CA LYS A 103 1.29 -25.66 -5.79
C LYS A 103 1.41 -25.36 -4.29
N SER A 104 0.33 -24.89 -3.66
CA SER A 104 0.25 -24.65 -2.21
C SER A 104 0.49 -25.92 -1.39
N GLN A 105 0.02 -27.09 -1.85
CA GLN A 105 0.27 -28.39 -1.20
C GLN A 105 1.74 -28.78 -1.29
N ILE A 106 2.35 -28.60 -2.47
CA ILE A 106 3.79 -28.85 -2.66
C ILE A 106 4.63 -27.91 -1.81
N TYR A 107 4.22 -26.63 -1.74
CA TYR A 107 4.92 -25.63 -0.93
C TYR A 107 4.81 -25.95 0.58
N TYR A 108 3.68 -26.45 1.02
CA TYR A 108 3.49 -26.94 2.39
C TYR A 108 4.45 -28.10 2.72
N LEU A 109 4.49 -29.14 1.87
CA LEU A 109 5.40 -30.28 2.04
C LEU A 109 6.87 -29.84 2.03
N TYR A 110 7.22 -28.91 1.13
CA TYR A 110 8.55 -28.33 1.09
C TYR A 110 8.92 -27.64 2.44
N ARG A 111 7.99 -26.89 3.03
CA ARG A 111 8.20 -26.27 4.33
C ARG A 111 8.35 -27.29 5.46
N GLN A 112 7.59 -28.38 5.43
CA GLN A 112 7.76 -29.47 6.39
C GLN A 112 9.16 -30.08 6.32
N GLU A 113 9.65 -30.36 5.10
CA GLU A 113 10.98 -30.93 4.90
C GLU A 113 12.09 -29.95 5.32
N LEU A 114 11.93 -28.66 5.03
CA LEU A 114 12.82 -27.60 5.55
C LEU A 114 12.86 -27.59 7.08
N TYR A 115 11.70 -27.69 7.70
CA TYR A 115 11.59 -27.66 9.15
C TYR A 115 12.27 -28.83 9.83
N LYS A 116 12.11 -30.02 9.26
CA LYS A 116 12.81 -31.24 9.72
C LYS A 116 14.32 -31.19 9.44
N ASN A 117 14.83 -30.11 8.86
CA ASN A 117 16.22 -29.98 8.35
C ASN A 117 16.63 -31.09 7.35
N ASN A 118 15.65 -31.72 6.69
CA ASN A 118 15.92 -32.75 5.70
C ASN A 118 16.45 -32.18 4.37
N ILE A 119 16.12 -30.90 4.09
CA ILE A 119 16.53 -30.22 2.86
C ILE A 119 16.94 -28.76 3.16
N PRO A 120 17.91 -28.19 2.45
CA PRO A 120 18.26 -26.77 2.59
C PRO A 120 17.23 -25.86 1.88
N LYS A 121 17.14 -24.62 2.33
CA LYS A 121 16.27 -23.61 1.71
C LYS A 121 16.67 -23.37 0.26
N ASN A 122 15.70 -23.38 -0.65
CA ASN A 122 15.87 -23.14 -2.07
C ASN A 122 14.97 -21.97 -2.54
N ILE A 123 15.54 -20.76 -2.56
CA ILE A 123 14.83 -19.53 -2.92
C ILE A 123 14.23 -19.57 -4.34
N GLN A 124 14.90 -20.24 -5.28
CA GLN A 124 14.42 -20.33 -6.65
C GLN A 124 13.21 -21.25 -6.76
N LEU A 125 13.22 -22.37 -6.05
CA LEU A 125 12.05 -23.26 -5.96
C LEU A 125 10.87 -22.55 -5.28
N GLU A 126 11.09 -21.84 -4.19
CA GLU A 126 10.05 -21.04 -3.53
C GLU A 126 9.41 -20.05 -4.50
N LYS A 127 10.22 -19.34 -5.31
CA LYS A 127 9.70 -18.46 -6.36
C LYS A 127 8.77 -19.16 -7.36
N GLN A 128 8.99 -20.43 -7.68
CA GLN A 128 8.13 -21.17 -8.62
C GLN A 128 6.86 -21.72 -7.96
N LEU A 129 6.91 -22.01 -6.68
CA LEU A 129 5.78 -22.56 -5.91
C LEU A 129 4.79 -21.50 -5.42
N ILE A 130 5.25 -20.28 -5.15
CA ILE A 130 4.37 -19.17 -4.74
C ILE A 130 3.37 -18.86 -5.86
N THR A 131 2.09 -18.77 -5.50
CA THR A 131 1.02 -18.43 -6.46
C THR A 131 0.65 -16.95 -6.34
N LYS A 132 0.34 -16.30 -7.48
CA LYS A 132 -0.05 -14.87 -7.53
C LYS A 132 1.01 -13.93 -6.91
N HIS A 133 2.24 -14.03 -7.36
CA HIS A 133 3.40 -13.24 -6.89
C HIS A 133 3.13 -11.74 -6.72
N ILE A 134 2.27 -11.16 -7.57
CA ILE A 134 1.87 -9.74 -7.53
C ILE A 134 1.37 -9.31 -6.15
N ARG A 135 0.84 -10.23 -5.33
CA ARG A 135 0.23 -9.91 -4.04
C ARG A 135 1.22 -9.47 -2.95
N SER A 136 2.48 -9.82 -3.08
CA SER A 136 3.55 -9.45 -2.12
C SER A 136 4.72 -8.69 -2.76
N GLN A 137 4.60 -8.26 -4.02
CA GLN A 137 5.64 -7.52 -4.74
C GLN A 137 5.89 -6.12 -4.22
N SER A 138 4.87 -5.48 -3.64
CA SER A 138 4.97 -4.13 -3.09
C SER A 138 5.65 -4.08 -1.71
N GLY A 139 6.09 -5.24 -1.20
CA GLY A 139 6.71 -5.31 0.13
C GLY A 139 5.73 -5.36 1.30
N VAL A 140 4.43 -5.36 1.03
CA VAL A 140 3.35 -5.48 2.02
C VAL A 140 2.24 -6.38 1.49
N LEU A 141 1.50 -7.01 2.41
CA LEU A 141 0.34 -7.81 2.07
C LEU A 141 -0.94 -7.03 2.38
N VAL A 142 -1.82 -6.93 1.38
CA VAL A 142 -3.09 -6.19 1.54
C VAL A 142 -4.24 -7.16 1.78
N ILE A 143 -4.96 -6.96 2.89
CA ILE A 143 -6.20 -7.65 3.22
C ILE A 143 -7.37 -6.66 3.18
N SER A 144 -8.33 -6.89 2.28
CA SER A 144 -9.59 -6.14 2.23
C SER A 144 -10.67 -6.90 2.97
N VAL A 145 -11.31 -6.21 3.90
CA VAL A 145 -12.48 -6.66 4.68
C VAL A 145 -13.64 -5.71 4.44
N ILE A 146 -14.86 -6.15 4.68
CA ILE A 146 -16.05 -5.32 4.52
C ILE A 146 -16.86 -5.27 5.82
N MET A 147 -17.33 -4.08 6.16
CA MET A 147 -18.19 -3.84 7.30
C MET A 147 -19.54 -4.56 7.16
N PRO A 148 -20.16 -5.00 8.26
CA PRO A 148 -21.47 -5.63 8.21
C PRO A 148 -22.54 -4.68 7.64
N PRO A 149 -23.50 -5.18 6.87
CA PRO A 149 -24.61 -4.38 6.35
C PRO A 149 -25.63 -4.02 7.42
N ASP A 150 -25.68 -4.75 8.53
CA ASP A 150 -26.68 -4.66 9.57
C ASP A 150 -26.73 -3.25 10.18
N ASN A 151 -27.93 -2.66 10.22
CA ASN A 151 -28.21 -1.33 10.75
C ASN A 151 -27.41 -0.19 10.10
N PHE A 152 -26.75 -0.45 8.98
CA PHE A 152 -26.04 0.59 8.23
C PHE A 152 -26.98 1.26 7.23
N SER A 153 -27.19 2.55 7.41
CA SER A 153 -27.85 3.39 6.42
C SER A 153 -26.98 4.61 6.18
N CYS A 154 -26.37 4.72 4.98
CA CYS A 154 -25.76 5.95 4.56
C CYS A 154 -26.84 7.04 4.44
N SER A 155 -26.67 8.17 5.13
CA SER A 155 -27.63 9.28 5.13
C SER A 155 -27.76 9.99 3.78
N TYR A 156 -26.96 9.60 2.78
CA TYR A 156 -26.90 10.20 1.46
C TYR A 156 -27.48 9.26 0.40
N ASN A 157 -28.12 9.83 -0.61
CA ASN A 157 -28.71 9.10 -1.72
C ASN A 157 -28.10 9.49 -3.06
N CYS A 158 -26.78 9.22 -3.25
CA CYS A 158 -26.12 9.46 -4.52
C CYS A 158 -26.68 8.51 -5.59
N TYR A 159 -27.06 9.03 -6.76
CA TYR A 159 -27.82 8.30 -7.78
C TYR A 159 -27.02 7.20 -8.51
N TYR A 160 -25.69 7.31 -8.54
CA TYR A 160 -24.80 6.27 -9.06
C TYR A 160 -24.49 5.17 -8.05
N CYS A 161 -24.92 5.31 -6.80
CA CYS A 161 -24.51 4.43 -5.71
C CYS A 161 -25.52 3.28 -5.55
N PRO A 162 -25.11 1.99 -5.75
CA PRO A 162 -25.98 0.86 -5.54
C PRO A 162 -26.52 0.84 -4.11
N ASN A 163 -27.81 0.64 -3.96
CA ASN A 163 -28.53 0.53 -2.68
C ASN A 163 -29.21 -0.84 -2.56
N ASP A 164 -28.42 -1.91 -2.69
CA ASP A 164 -28.91 -3.27 -2.49
C ASP A 164 -29.26 -3.46 -0.99
N PRO A 165 -30.49 -3.88 -0.65
CA PRO A 165 -30.92 -4.04 0.73
C PRO A 165 -30.11 -5.03 1.57
N LYS A 166 -29.35 -5.91 0.91
CA LYS A 166 -28.57 -6.97 1.58
C LYS A 166 -27.14 -6.56 1.91
N TYR A 167 -26.65 -5.44 1.37
CA TYR A 167 -25.25 -5.05 1.47
C TYR A 167 -25.08 -3.61 1.94
N SER A 168 -23.91 -3.30 2.44
CA SER A 168 -23.52 -1.93 2.74
C SER A 168 -23.63 -1.08 1.48
N ARG A 169 -24.19 0.13 1.62
CA ARG A 169 -24.37 1.02 0.47
C ARG A 169 -23.08 1.23 -0.31
N SER A 170 -23.18 1.33 -1.62
CA SER A 170 -22.09 1.33 -2.60
C SER A 170 -21.49 -0.04 -2.92
N TYR A 171 -21.89 -1.09 -2.24
CA TYR A 171 -21.42 -2.44 -2.50
C TYR A 171 -22.52 -3.31 -3.08
N PHE A 172 -22.14 -4.25 -3.91
CA PHE A 172 -23.04 -5.01 -4.75
C PHE A 172 -22.70 -6.49 -4.74
N LYS A 173 -23.72 -7.33 -4.91
CA LYS A 173 -23.58 -8.77 -5.07
C LYS A 173 -22.56 -9.11 -6.16
N GLY A 174 -21.68 -10.06 -5.89
CA GLY A 174 -20.68 -10.53 -6.86
C GLY A 174 -19.32 -9.83 -6.78
N GLU A 175 -19.21 -8.69 -6.09
CA GLU A 175 -17.88 -8.12 -5.82
C GLU A 175 -17.06 -9.09 -4.94
N PRO A 176 -15.79 -9.35 -5.29
CA PRO A 176 -15.00 -10.38 -4.59
C PRO A 176 -14.86 -10.15 -3.08
N THR A 177 -14.92 -8.90 -2.61
CA THR A 177 -14.85 -8.62 -1.17
C THR A 177 -16.19 -8.84 -0.49
N VAL A 178 -17.30 -8.52 -1.16
CA VAL A 178 -18.67 -8.80 -0.66
C VAL A 178 -18.87 -10.31 -0.52
N GLN A 179 -18.52 -11.10 -1.55
CA GLN A 179 -18.59 -12.55 -1.48
C GLN A 179 -17.80 -13.14 -0.31
N ARG A 180 -16.61 -12.60 -0.03
CA ARG A 180 -15.83 -13.03 1.15
C ARG A 180 -16.48 -12.61 2.45
N GLY A 181 -17.09 -11.41 2.47
CA GLY A 181 -17.88 -10.94 3.62
C GLY A 181 -19.01 -11.90 3.93
N GLU A 182 -19.83 -12.27 2.91
CA GLU A 182 -20.92 -13.23 3.04
C GLU A 182 -20.44 -14.59 3.56
N GLN A 183 -19.39 -15.16 2.93
CA GLN A 183 -18.79 -16.44 3.34
C GLN A 183 -18.33 -16.46 4.81
N ASN A 184 -18.04 -15.30 5.36
CA ASN A 184 -17.59 -15.12 6.74
C ASN A 184 -18.62 -14.43 7.64
N ASN A 185 -19.90 -14.34 7.21
CA ASN A 185 -20.96 -13.67 7.93
C ASN A 185 -20.63 -12.22 8.33
N PHE A 186 -19.84 -11.52 7.51
CA PHE A 186 -19.30 -10.17 7.74
C PHE A 186 -18.53 -10.01 9.07
N ASP A 187 -18.19 -11.12 9.73
CA ASP A 187 -17.39 -11.12 10.95
C ASP A 187 -15.95 -10.70 10.67
N ALA A 188 -15.43 -9.72 11.40
CA ALA A 188 -14.12 -9.13 11.18
C ALA A 188 -12.98 -10.14 11.37
N TYR A 189 -13.05 -10.93 12.45
CA TYR A 189 -12.07 -11.96 12.75
C TYR A 189 -12.00 -13.01 11.63
N LYS A 190 -13.14 -13.55 11.23
CA LYS A 190 -13.22 -14.59 10.21
C LYS A 190 -12.75 -14.10 8.84
N GLN A 191 -13.13 -12.87 8.44
CA GLN A 191 -12.68 -12.28 7.18
C GLN A 191 -11.15 -12.10 7.14
N PHE A 192 -10.57 -11.59 8.22
CA PHE A 192 -9.12 -11.44 8.32
C PHE A 192 -8.43 -12.79 8.31
N TYR A 193 -8.83 -13.70 9.19
CA TYR A 193 -8.26 -15.02 9.35
C TYR A 193 -8.28 -15.81 8.05
N SER A 194 -9.45 -16.00 7.44
CA SER A 194 -9.58 -16.77 6.20
C SER A 194 -8.71 -16.21 5.07
N ARG A 195 -8.58 -14.88 5.01
CA ARG A 195 -7.77 -14.23 3.98
C ARG A 195 -6.28 -14.36 4.23
N ALA A 196 -5.83 -14.15 5.46
CA ALA A 196 -4.44 -14.28 5.86
C ALA A 196 -3.95 -15.73 5.67
N ILE A 197 -4.76 -16.72 6.08
CA ILE A 197 -4.48 -18.14 5.86
C ILE A 197 -4.36 -18.47 4.38
N THR A 198 -5.28 -17.98 3.55
CA THR A 198 -5.21 -18.16 2.09
C THR A 198 -3.87 -17.67 1.54
N TYR A 199 -3.38 -16.50 1.99
CA TYR A 199 -2.08 -15.99 1.56
C TYR A 199 -0.93 -16.84 2.08
N PHE A 200 -0.98 -17.21 3.33
CA PHE A 200 0.05 -18.03 3.98
C PHE A 200 0.21 -19.39 3.29
N ILE A 201 -0.88 -20.10 3.00
CA ILE A 201 -0.87 -21.38 2.28
C ILE A 201 -0.29 -21.21 0.88
N ASN A 202 -0.58 -20.08 0.20
CA ASN A 202 -0.05 -19.76 -1.13
C ASN A 202 1.41 -19.29 -1.13
N GLY A 203 2.09 -19.29 0.02
CA GLY A 203 3.52 -18.99 0.14
C GLY A 203 3.86 -17.52 0.41
N HIS A 204 2.88 -16.67 0.69
CA HIS A 204 3.16 -15.28 1.05
C HIS A 204 3.46 -15.13 2.56
N PRO A 205 4.49 -14.35 2.95
CA PRO A 205 4.65 -13.97 4.36
C PRO A 205 3.45 -13.14 4.81
N ILE A 206 3.01 -13.31 6.05
CA ILE A 206 1.87 -12.56 6.64
C ILE A 206 2.30 -11.71 7.83
N ASP A 207 3.58 -11.41 7.95
CA ASP A 207 4.17 -10.64 9.04
C ASP A 207 3.94 -9.12 8.92
N LYS A 208 3.60 -8.61 7.72
CA LYS A 208 3.31 -7.20 7.45
C LYS A 208 2.02 -7.06 6.64
N VAL A 209 0.93 -6.72 7.31
CA VAL A 209 -0.40 -6.63 6.69
C VAL A 209 -0.91 -5.19 6.69
N GLU A 210 -1.36 -4.72 5.54
CA GLU A 210 -2.16 -3.51 5.40
C GLU A 210 -3.63 -3.88 5.25
N ILE A 211 -4.51 -3.30 6.06
CA ILE A 211 -5.95 -3.56 6.03
C ILE A 211 -6.66 -2.45 5.26
N ILE A 212 -7.59 -2.83 4.39
CA ILE A 212 -8.54 -1.92 3.75
C ILE A 212 -9.94 -2.29 4.22
N ILE A 213 -10.56 -1.40 4.99
CA ILE A 213 -11.93 -1.55 5.47
C ILE A 213 -12.86 -0.90 4.47
N LEU A 214 -13.66 -1.72 3.83
CA LEU A 214 -14.68 -1.35 2.86
C LEU A 214 -16.06 -1.30 3.55
N GLY A 215 -17.07 -0.69 2.91
CA GLY A 215 -18.43 -0.58 3.44
C GLY A 215 -19.04 0.80 3.24
N GLY A 216 -18.50 1.57 2.29
CA GLY A 216 -19.00 2.89 1.92
C GLY A 216 -18.50 4.00 2.85
N THR A 217 -19.39 4.67 3.55
CA THR A 217 -19.01 5.81 4.39
C THR A 217 -18.74 5.35 5.84
N PHE A 218 -17.49 5.06 6.17
CA PHE A 218 -17.09 4.57 7.50
C PHE A 218 -17.54 5.51 8.64
N SER A 219 -17.58 6.81 8.40
CA SER A 219 -18.06 7.82 9.36
C SER A 219 -19.55 7.72 9.68
N CYS A 220 -20.34 6.94 8.94
CA CYS A 220 -21.75 6.72 9.22
C CYS A 220 -22.00 5.53 10.17
N TYR A 221 -21.04 4.67 10.38
CA TYR A 221 -21.14 3.60 11.38
C TYR A 221 -21.00 4.17 12.78
N SER A 222 -21.76 3.62 13.73
CA SER A 222 -21.63 4.02 15.13
C SER A 222 -20.21 3.76 15.67
N PRO A 223 -19.73 4.58 16.61
CA PRO A 223 -18.42 4.37 17.23
C PRO A 223 -18.25 2.95 17.79
N SER A 224 -19.26 2.41 18.47
CA SER A 224 -19.22 1.07 19.05
C SER A 224 -19.02 -0.04 18.00
N ILE A 225 -19.78 0.01 16.88
CA ILE A 225 -19.64 -0.97 15.79
C ILE A 225 -18.24 -0.87 15.17
N SER A 226 -17.80 0.36 14.90
CA SER A 226 -16.48 0.59 14.27
C SER A 226 -15.33 0.13 15.17
N GLU A 227 -15.40 0.42 16.46
CA GLU A 227 -14.40 0.06 17.45
C GLU A 227 -14.31 -1.46 17.63
N ASN A 228 -15.45 -2.13 17.78
CA ASN A 228 -15.49 -3.59 17.90
C ASN A 228 -14.96 -4.28 16.64
N PHE A 229 -15.32 -3.78 15.46
CA PHE A 229 -14.84 -4.34 14.20
C PHE A 229 -13.33 -4.25 14.08
N ILE A 230 -12.75 -3.09 14.39
CA ILE A 230 -11.30 -2.87 14.34
C ILE A 230 -10.57 -3.66 15.44
N ARG A 231 -11.13 -3.71 16.66
CA ARG A 231 -10.61 -4.57 17.73
C ARG A 231 -10.49 -6.03 17.28
N ASP A 232 -11.52 -6.54 16.64
CA ASP A 232 -11.55 -7.93 16.19
C ASP A 232 -10.57 -8.21 15.03
N LEU A 233 -10.23 -7.20 14.22
CA LEU A 233 -9.15 -7.30 13.23
C LEU A 233 -7.78 -7.37 13.90
N PHE A 234 -7.51 -6.55 14.92
CA PHE A 234 -6.27 -6.63 15.68
C PHE A 234 -6.17 -7.95 16.45
N TYR A 235 -7.26 -8.37 17.09
CA TYR A 235 -7.32 -9.65 17.77
C TYR A 235 -7.03 -10.82 16.81
N ALA A 236 -7.63 -10.84 15.61
CA ALA A 236 -7.36 -11.85 14.60
C ALA A 236 -5.89 -11.88 14.16
N SER A 237 -5.29 -10.69 13.99
CA SER A 237 -3.86 -10.57 13.66
C SER A 237 -2.96 -11.04 14.80
N ASN A 238 -3.31 -10.73 16.04
CA ASN A 238 -2.54 -11.08 17.23
C ASN A 238 -2.57 -12.59 17.53
N THR A 239 -3.68 -13.25 17.19
CA THR A 239 -3.95 -14.66 17.54
C THR A 239 -3.91 -15.61 16.36
N ILE A 240 -3.48 -15.14 15.18
CA ILE A 240 -3.53 -15.93 13.93
C ILE A 240 -2.74 -17.25 14.01
N PHE A 241 -1.74 -17.32 14.87
CA PHE A 241 -0.90 -18.51 15.07
C PHE A 241 -1.24 -19.26 16.38
N ASP A 242 -2.25 -18.79 17.12
CA ASP A 242 -2.69 -19.46 18.34
C ASP A 242 -3.53 -20.70 17.97
N SER A 243 -3.44 -21.74 18.81
CA SER A 243 -4.34 -22.89 18.66
C SER A 243 -5.79 -22.48 18.90
N HIS A 244 -6.72 -22.96 18.09
CA HIS A 244 -8.15 -22.72 18.27
C HIS A 244 -8.68 -23.24 19.63
N ILE A 245 -7.95 -24.17 20.27
CA ILE A 245 -8.31 -24.74 21.56
C ILE A 245 -7.90 -23.81 22.72
N THR A 246 -6.86 -23.01 22.52
CA THR A 246 -6.26 -22.16 23.57
C THR A 246 -6.37 -20.66 23.28
N MET A 247 -7.29 -20.26 22.41
CA MET A 247 -7.48 -18.85 22.09
C MET A 247 -7.87 -18.07 23.35
N ARG A 248 -7.08 -17.03 23.66
CA ARG A 248 -7.40 -16.08 24.74
C ARG A 248 -8.65 -15.27 24.43
N GLU A 249 -9.25 -14.70 25.46
CA GLU A 249 -10.35 -13.76 25.30
C GLU A 249 -9.90 -12.45 24.61
N ARG A 250 -10.84 -11.78 23.96
CA ARG A 250 -10.65 -10.46 23.39
C ARG A 250 -10.44 -9.43 24.50
N LYS A 251 -9.44 -8.59 24.32
CA LYS A 251 -9.20 -7.43 25.17
C LYS A 251 -9.84 -6.18 24.59
N SER A 252 -9.67 -5.03 25.21
CA SER A 252 -10.06 -3.74 24.65
C SER A 252 -9.29 -3.44 23.36
N LEU A 253 -9.81 -2.56 22.51
CA LEU A 253 -9.13 -2.15 21.27
C LEU A 253 -7.70 -1.68 21.53
N PHE A 254 -7.49 -0.90 22.59
CA PHE A 254 -6.17 -0.33 22.89
C PHE A 254 -5.16 -1.39 23.31
N GLU A 255 -5.56 -2.32 24.15
CA GLU A 255 -4.72 -3.45 24.51
C GLU A 255 -4.38 -4.33 23.29
N GLU A 256 -5.36 -4.57 22.40
CA GLU A 256 -5.08 -5.32 21.16
C GLU A 256 -4.12 -4.56 20.22
N ILE A 257 -4.20 -3.23 20.16
CA ILE A 257 -3.25 -2.38 19.43
C ILE A 257 -1.84 -2.51 20.02
N GLU A 258 -1.69 -2.43 21.34
CA GLU A 258 -0.39 -2.56 22.03
C GLU A 258 0.21 -3.96 21.81
N ILE A 259 -0.58 -5.01 21.91
CA ILE A 259 -0.14 -6.37 21.62
C ILE A 259 0.37 -6.49 20.18
N ASN A 260 -0.28 -5.83 19.23
CA ASN A 260 0.08 -5.90 17.82
C ASN A 260 1.43 -5.27 17.48
N GLU A 261 1.95 -4.35 18.29
CA GLU A 261 3.30 -3.82 18.11
C GLU A 261 4.37 -4.93 18.16
N HIS A 262 4.09 -6.01 18.90
CA HIS A 262 5.00 -7.12 19.14
C HIS A 262 4.50 -8.45 18.55
N ALA A 263 3.33 -8.47 17.92
CA ALA A 263 2.78 -9.67 17.30
C ALA A 263 3.66 -10.17 16.13
N ILE A 264 3.51 -11.44 15.77
CA ILE A 264 4.16 -12.01 14.58
C ILE A 264 3.53 -11.38 13.31
N CYS A 265 2.20 -11.42 13.23
CA CYS A 265 1.45 -10.76 12.16
C CYS A 265 1.15 -9.32 12.60
N LYS A 266 1.75 -8.35 11.92
CA LYS A 266 1.67 -6.93 12.28
C LYS A 266 0.78 -6.16 11.32
N ILE A 267 -0.15 -5.40 11.85
CA ILE A 267 -0.94 -4.45 11.08
C ILE A 267 -0.12 -3.16 10.92
N ILE A 268 0.41 -2.97 9.71
CA ILE A 268 1.29 -1.84 9.39
C ILE A 268 0.55 -0.63 8.79
N GLY A 269 -0.74 -0.74 8.58
CA GLY A 269 -1.59 0.33 8.10
C GLY A 269 -3.05 -0.09 8.02
N ILE A 270 -3.94 0.85 8.30
CA ILE A 270 -5.39 0.69 8.14
C ILE A 270 -5.90 1.80 7.24
N THR A 271 -6.72 1.44 6.28
CA THR A 271 -7.39 2.35 5.35
C THR A 271 -8.90 2.27 5.56
N VAL A 272 -9.56 3.41 5.64
CA VAL A 272 -11.03 3.52 5.69
C VAL A 272 -11.56 4.35 4.53
N GLU A 273 -12.80 4.08 4.12
CA GLU A 273 -13.51 4.84 3.09
C GLU A 273 -14.46 5.84 3.73
N THR A 274 -14.45 7.09 3.28
CA THR A 274 -15.43 8.08 3.75
C THR A 274 -15.66 9.19 2.72
N ARG A 275 -16.60 10.08 3.01
CA ARG A 275 -16.91 11.26 2.22
C ARG A 275 -16.05 12.44 2.67
N PRO A 276 -15.65 13.36 1.77
CA PRO A 276 -14.88 14.55 2.14
C PRO A 276 -15.58 15.44 3.18
N ASP A 277 -16.91 15.61 3.05
CA ASP A 277 -17.75 16.42 3.97
C ASP A 277 -17.88 15.85 5.39
N LYS A 278 -17.49 14.58 5.59
CA LYS A 278 -17.43 13.93 6.91
C LYS A 278 -16.09 14.10 7.62
N ILE A 279 -15.09 14.65 6.95
CA ILE A 279 -13.77 14.86 7.54
C ILE A 279 -13.84 16.05 8.50
N THR A 280 -13.72 15.76 9.79
CA THR A 280 -13.66 16.72 10.90
C THR A 280 -12.49 16.38 11.81
N LYS A 281 -12.03 17.31 12.65
CA LYS A 281 -10.98 17.03 13.65
C LYS A 281 -11.36 15.87 14.57
N TYR A 282 -12.65 15.79 14.95
CA TYR A 282 -13.18 14.68 15.76
C TYR A 282 -13.04 13.34 15.05
N GLU A 283 -13.46 13.25 13.78
CA GLU A 283 -13.34 12.01 12.99
C GLU A 283 -11.87 11.62 12.76
N LEU A 284 -11.00 12.57 12.47
CA LEU A 284 -9.57 12.29 12.29
C LEU A 284 -8.92 11.79 13.58
N ARG A 285 -9.28 12.36 14.74
CA ARG A 285 -8.85 11.85 16.06
C ARG A 285 -9.34 10.43 16.28
N ARG A 286 -10.64 10.17 16.03
CA ARG A 286 -11.24 8.84 16.11
C ARG A 286 -10.54 7.84 15.19
N PHE A 287 -10.33 8.20 13.92
CA PHE A 287 -9.61 7.34 12.98
C PHE A 287 -8.20 7.03 13.48
N ARG A 288 -7.51 8.04 14.00
CA ARG A 288 -6.14 7.83 14.45
C ARG A 288 -6.07 6.95 15.72
N SER A 289 -7.00 7.08 16.67
CA SER A 289 -7.08 6.20 17.83
C SER A 289 -7.32 4.73 17.43
N TYR A 290 -7.98 4.50 16.30
CA TYR A 290 -8.17 3.17 15.71
C TYR A 290 -6.96 2.64 14.92
N GLY A 291 -5.87 3.39 14.82
CA GLY A 291 -4.69 3.01 14.05
C GLY A 291 -4.77 3.30 12.54
N VAL A 292 -5.80 4.01 12.08
CA VAL A 292 -5.95 4.38 10.66
C VAL A 292 -4.81 5.29 10.22
N THR A 293 -4.27 5.02 9.04
CA THR A 293 -3.16 5.77 8.42
C THR A 293 -3.50 6.36 7.07
N ARG A 294 -4.55 5.84 6.41
CA ARG A 294 -4.99 6.28 5.09
C ARG A 294 -6.50 6.45 5.04
N ILE A 295 -6.94 7.48 4.33
CA ILE A 295 -8.34 7.75 4.08
C ILE A 295 -8.59 7.71 2.58
N GLN A 296 -9.56 6.91 2.16
CA GLN A 296 -10.08 6.90 0.80
C GLN A 296 -11.31 7.81 0.74
N MET A 297 -11.20 8.89 -0.03
CA MET A 297 -12.24 9.91 -0.14
C MET A 297 -12.96 9.82 -1.47
N GLY A 298 -14.29 9.71 -1.43
CA GLY A 298 -15.13 9.77 -2.62
C GLY A 298 -15.25 11.22 -3.11
N VAL A 299 -14.29 11.74 -3.87
CA VAL A 299 -14.35 13.04 -4.55
C VAL A 299 -15.37 12.99 -5.68
N GLN A 300 -15.27 11.96 -6.52
CA GLN A 300 -16.09 11.61 -7.66
C GLN A 300 -15.87 12.55 -8.86
N HIS A 301 -16.17 13.84 -8.74
CA HIS A 301 -15.99 14.84 -9.79
C HIS A 301 -15.55 16.20 -9.20
N THR A 302 -15.06 17.12 -10.05
CA THR A 302 -14.67 18.48 -9.66
C THR A 302 -15.66 19.56 -10.11
N ASP A 303 -16.72 19.20 -10.81
CA ASP A 303 -17.77 20.12 -11.24
C ASP A 303 -19.00 19.99 -10.33
N ASP A 304 -19.39 21.09 -9.69
CA ASP A 304 -20.52 21.09 -8.75
C ASP A 304 -21.86 20.81 -9.45
N LEU A 305 -22.03 21.15 -10.75
CA LEU A 305 -23.24 20.83 -11.52
C LEU A 305 -23.38 19.31 -11.72
N ILE A 306 -22.28 18.63 -12.08
CA ILE A 306 -22.25 17.16 -12.17
C ILE A 306 -22.52 16.52 -10.81
N LEU A 307 -21.92 17.04 -9.75
CA LEU A 307 -22.12 16.52 -8.39
C LEU A 307 -23.59 16.72 -7.92
N GLU A 308 -24.20 17.84 -8.25
CA GLU A 308 -25.60 18.12 -7.97
C GLU A 308 -26.53 17.19 -8.76
N LYS A 309 -26.29 17.04 -10.08
CA LYS A 309 -27.05 16.15 -10.96
C LYS A 309 -27.17 14.73 -10.41
N VAL A 310 -26.10 14.20 -9.85
CA VAL A 310 -26.06 12.84 -9.28
C VAL A 310 -26.38 12.83 -7.79
N ASN A 311 -26.94 13.91 -7.24
CA ASN A 311 -27.32 14.04 -5.83
C ASN A 311 -26.18 13.73 -4.85
N ARG A 312 -24.97 14.20 -5.17
CA ARG A 312 -23.78 13.93 -4.34
C ARG A 312 -23.84 14.65 -3.00
N GLN A 313 -24.47 15.81 -2.92
CA GLN A 313 -24.59 16.64 -1.73
C GLN A 313 -23.22 16.89 -1.06
N CYS A 314 -22.21 17.21 -1.86
CA CYS A 314 -20.86 17.53 -1.42
C CYS A 314 -20.21 18.39 -2.49
N THR A 315 -19.87 19.63 -2.16
CA THR A 315 -19.32 20.61 -3.09
C THR A 315 -17.81 20.57 -3.17
N GLN A 316 -17.23 21.20 -4.21
CA GLN A 316 -15.78 21.36 -4.35
C GLN A 316 -15.13 21.99 -3.10
N VAL A 317 -15.78 22.99 -2.49
CA VAL A 317 -15.27 23.64 -1.27
C VAL A 317 -15.14 22.63 -0.12
N GLN A 318 -16.14 21.77 0.06
CA GLN A 318 -16.11 20.72 1.09
C GLN A 318 -15.04 19.65 0.78
N ILE A 319 -14.86 19.30 -0.50
CA ILE A 319 -13.84 18.36 -0.95
C ILE A 319 -12.44 18.90 -0.61
N LYS A 320 -12.12 20.11 -1.05
CA LYS A 320 -10.84 20.78 -0.79
C LYS A 320 -10.54 20.91 0.69
N LYS A 321 -11.54 21.34 1.47
CA LYS A 321 -11.46 21.42 2.94
C LYS A 321 -11.16 20.06 3.59
N GLY A 322 -11.81 19.00 3.13
CA GLY A 322 -11.59 17.64 3.64
C GLY A 322 -10.18 17.12 3.35
N ILE A 323 -9.68 17.34 2.13
CA ILE A 323 -8.31 16.98 1.73
C ILE A 323 -7.30 17.73 2.59
N LYS A 324 -7.44 19.07 2.71
CA LYS A 324 -6.56 19.91 3.52
C LYS A 324 -6.49 19.42 4.96
N LEU A 325 -7.66 19.25 5.59
CA LEU A 325 -7.75 18.87 7.00
C LEU A 325 -7.09 17.51 7.26
N ALA A 326 -7.29 16.53 6.39
CA ALA A 326 -6.69 15.22 6.53
C ALA A 326 -5.17 15.25 6.32
N LYS A 327 -4.66 16.01 5.34
CA LYS A 327 -3.21 16.20 5.12
C LYS A 327 -2.54 16.91 6.29
N ASP A 328 -3.14 17.98 6.81
CA ASP A 328 -2.61 18.74 7.95
C ASP A 328 -2.53 17.89 9.22
N ASN A 329 -3.30 16.80 9.30
CA ASN A 329 -3.25 15.81 10.36
C ASN A 329 -2.46 14.53 9.97
N GLY A 330 -1.65 14.60 8.93
CA GLY A 330 -0.66 13.58 8.57
C GLY A 330 -1.22 12.37 7.83
N PHE A 331 -2.53 12.28 7.53
CA PHE A 331 -3.09 11.13 6.83
C PHE A 331 -2.67 11.05 5.37
N LYS A 332 -2.52 9.83 4.87
CA LYS A 332 -2.44 9.54 3.44
C LYS A 332 -3.83 9.67 2.82
N ILE A 333 -3.90 10.25 1.63
CA ILE A 333 -5.16 10.51 0.94
C ILE A 333 -5.19 9.73 -0.38
N ASP A 334 -6.22 8.90 -0.54
CA ASP A 334 -6.56 8.22 -1.78
C ASP A 334 -7.91 8.76 -2.25
N ILE A 335 -7.99 9.35 -3.45
CA ILE A 335 -9.24 9.88 -3.97
C ILE A 335 -9.86 8.93 -4.99
N HIS A 336 -11.20 8.81 -4.91
CA HIS A 336 -11.99 8.12 -5.91
C HIS A 336 -12.55 9.14 -6.89
N ILE A 337 -12.35 8.91 -8.18
CA ILE A 337 -12.74 9.78 -9.28
C ILE A 337 -13.61 8.97 -10.23
N MET A 338 -14.75 9.52 -10.64
CA MET A 338 -15.72 8.85 -11.48
C MET A 338 -15.92 9.62 -12.78
N PRO A 339 -15.15 9.33 -13.85
CA PRO A 339 -15.51 9.82 -15.18
C PRO A 339 -16.78 9.14 -15.69
N ASP A 340 -17.41 9.76 -16.68
CA ASP A 340 -18.63 9.25 -17.34
C ASP A 340 -19.87 9.27 -16.45
N LEU A 341 -19.96 10.24 -15.52
CA LEU A 341 -21.18 10.50 -14.77
C LEU A 341 -22.27 11.13 -15.68
N PRO A 342 -23.56 11.03 -15.33
CA PRO A 342 -24.63 11.74 -16.06
C PRO A 342 -24.30 13.22 -16.29
N ASP A 343 -24.54 13.70 -17.50
CA ASP A 343 -24.20 15.04 -18.04
C ASP A 343 -22.68 15.30 -18.19
N ALA A 344 -21.80 14.32 -17.89
CA ALA A 344 -20.39 14.41 -18.26
C ALA A 344 -20.17 14.06 -19.74
N SER A 345 -19.11 14.65 -20.31
CA SER A 345 -18.58 14.29 -21.62
C SER A 345 -17.07 14.06 -21.52
N PRO A 346 -16.44 13.49 -22.57
CA PRO A 346 -14.96 13.35 -22.57
C PRO A 346 -14.23 14.67 -22.31
N GLU A 347 -14.75 15.82 -22.80
CA GLU A 347 -14.16 17.14 -22.61
C GLU A 347 -14.34 17.65 -21.18
N ILE A 348 -15.51 17.41 -20.57
CA ILE A 348 -15.79 17.77 -19.18
C ILE A 348 -14.90 16.96 -18.25
N ASP A 349 -14.80 15.66 -18.49
CA ASP A 349 -13.93 14.77 -17.70
C ASP A 349 -12.44 15.07 -17.91
N HIS A 350 -12.04 15.46 -19.13
CA HIS A 350 -10.69 15.94 -19.38
C HIS A 350 -10.37 17.18 -18.53
N LYS A 351 -11.31 18.15 -18.46
CA LYS A 351 -11.18 19.34 -17.61
C LYS A 351 -11.14 18.96 -16.12
N MET A 352 -11.97 18.00 -15.68
CA MET A 352 -11.92 17.45 -14.32
C MET A 352 -10.52 16.95 -13.99
N PHE A 353 -9.93 16.10 -14.83
CA PHE A 353 -8.58 15.56 -14.59
C PHE A 353 -7.51 16.66 -14.65
N GLN A 354 -7.63 17.63 -15.55
CA GLN A 354 -6.73 18.80 -15.56
C GLN A 354 -6.80 19.57 -14.23
N THR A 355 -7.98 19.77 -13.69
CA THR A 355 -8.18 20.42 -12.38
C THR A 355 -7.50 19.61 -11.28
N ILE A 356 -7.74 18.29 -11.20
CA ILE A 356 -7.13 17.44 -10.16
C ILE A 356 -5.59 17.39 -10.26
N ILE A 357 -5.04 17.49 -11.48
CA ILE A 357 -3.59 17.49 -11.70
C ILE A 357 -2.96 18.82 -11.30
N ASN A 358 -3.59 19.94 -11.61
CA ASN A 358 -2.97 21.26 -11.53
C ASN A 358 -3.35 22.06 -10.29
N ASP A 359 -4.53 21.82 -9.71
CA ASP A 359 -4.99 22.56 -8.53
C ASP A 359 -4.35 22.00 -7.25
N PRO A 360 -3.59 22.81 -6.49
CA PRO A 360 -2.96 22.38 -5.24
C PRO A 360 -3.94 21.80 -4.21
N ASP A 361 -5.20 22.24 -4.20
CA ASP A 361 -6.19 21.79 -3.23
C ASP A 361 -6.73 20.38 -3.51
N TYR A 362 -6.51 19.85 -4.72
CA TYR A 362 -6.87 18.48 -5.08
C TYR A 362 -5.69 17.50 -5.02
N GLN A 363 -4.48 17.97 -4.68
CA GLN A 363 -3.30 17.09 -4.63
C GLN A 363 -3.49 15.98 -3.59
N ALA A 364 -3.72 14.76 -4.08
CA ALA A 364 -3.82 13.55 -3.28
C ALA A 364 -2.54 12.71 -3.41
N ASP A 365 -2.42 11.64 -2.65
CA ASP A 365 -1.27 10.73 -2.70
C ASP A 365 -1.51 9.57 -3.66
N GLN A 366 -2.79 9.17 -3.78
CA GLN A 366 -3.20 8.02 -4.57
C GLN A 366 -4.54 8.29 -5.24
N TRP A 367 -4.76 7.63 -6.39
CA TRP A 367 -6.02 7.71 -7.14
C TRP A 367 -6.59 6.34 -7.42
N LYS A 368 -7.92 6.27 -7.36
CA LYS A 368 -8.72 5.22 -7.96
C LYS A 368 -9.67 5.85 -8.96
N ILE A 369 -9.51 5.49 -10.22
CA ILE A 369 -10.36 5.95 -11.31
C ILE A 369 -11.42 4.88 -11.53
N TYR A 370 -12.67 5.23 -11.33
CA TYR A 370 -13.81 4.33 -11.45
C TYR A 370 -14.79 4.85 -12.48
N PRO A 371 -14.57 4.57 -13.79
CA PRO A 371 -15.55 4.90 -14.81
C PRO A 371 -16.94 4.45 -14.39
N THR A 372 -17.92 5.29 -14.62
CA THR A 372 -19.28 5.06 -14.19
C THR A 372 -19.84 3.81 -14.89
N ASN A 373 -20.34 2.89 -14.08
CA ASN A 373 -21.07 1.73 -14.56
C ASN A 373 -22.53 1.82 -14.10
N VAL A 374 -23.44 1.52 -15.00
CA VAL A 374 -24.85 1.37 -14.68
C VAL A 374 -25.07 0.00 -14.08
N LEU A 375 -25.58 -0.02 -12.85
CA LEU A 375 -25.80 -1.24 -12.07
C LEU A 375 -27.26 -1.28 -11.55
N GLU A 376 -27.74 -2.47 -11.25
CA GLU A 376 -28.99 -2.62 -10.51
C GLU A 376 -28.97 -1.83 -9.19
N PHE A 377 -30.12 -1.48 -8.68
CA PHE A 377 -30.31 -0.72 -7.43
C PHE A 377 -29.70 0.69 -7.44
N THR A 378 -29.47 1.28 -8.62
CA THR A 378 -29.04 2.68 -8.79
C THR A 378 -30.13 3.51 -9.44
N GLU A 379 -30.18 4.82 -9.15
CA GLU A 379 -31.09 5.73 -9.83
C GLU A 379 -30.72 5.95 -11.29
N ILE A 380 -29.41 5.99 -11.61
CA ILE A 380 -28.91 6.14 -12.97
C ILE A 380 -29.30 4.95 -13.88
N LYS A 381 -29.67 3.80 -13.30
CA LYS A 381 -30.19 2.66 -14.06
C LYS A 381 -31.55 3.00 -14.71
N LYS A 382 -32.43 3.70 -14.00
CA LYS A 382 -33.72 4.14 -14.54
C LYS A 382 -33.48 5.10 -15.72
N TRP A 383 -32.56 6.05 -15.56
CA TRP A 383 -32.23 6.98 -16.63
C TRP A 383 -31.63 6.29 -17.87
N TYR A 384 -30.86 5.24 -17.63
CA TYR A 384 -30.32 4.39 -18.71
C TYR A 384 -31.43 3.63 -19.43
N ASP A 385 -32.39 3.03 -18.70
CA ASP A 385 -33.52 2.31 -19.28
C ASP A 385 -34.47 3.22 -20.07
N GLU A 386 -34.63 4.46 -19.62
CA GLU A 386 -35.42 5.51 -20.28
C GLU A 386 -34.67 6.14 -21.47
N GLY A 387 -33.39 5.85 -21.65
CA GLY A 387 -32.55 6.44 -22.71
C GLY A 387 -32.14 7.90 -22.45
N SER A 388 -32.39 8.43 -21.24
CA SER A 388 -32.00 9.80 -20.86
C SER A 388 -30.53 9.91 -20.40
N TYR A 389 -29.86 8.80 -20.15
CA TYR A 389 -28.43 8.72 -19.87
C TYR A 389 -27.83 7.47 -20.50
N VAL A 390 -26.80 7.66 -21.32
CA VAL A 390 -25.97 6.57 -21.85
C VAL A 390 -24.51 6.93 -21.61
N PRO A 391 -23.75 6.10 -20.91
CA PRO A 391 -22.32 6.35 -20.68
C PRO A 391 -21.56 6.51 -22.01
N TYR A 392 -20.70 7.53 -22.12
CA TYR A 392 -19.90 7.71 -23.35
C TYR A 392 -18.83 6.62 -23.51
N ALA A 393 -18.45 5.93 -22.45
CA ALA A 393 -17.61 4.73 -22.54
C ALA A 393 -18.26 3.61 -23.38
N GLU A 394 -19.60 3.63 -23.54
CA GLU A 394 -20.35 2.70 -24.38
C GLU A 394 -20.49 3.22 -25.80
N THR A 395 -20.80 4.52 -25.97
CA THR A 395 -21.08 5.14 -27.26
C THR A 395 -19.84 5.62 -28.02
N ASN A 396 -18.79 6.00 -27.30
CA ASN A 396 -17.53 6.51 -27.85
C ASN A 396 -16.31 5.95 -27.13
N PHE A 397 -16.15 4.64 -27.19
CA PHE A 397 -15.11 3.91 -26.49
C PHE A 397 -13.68 4.39 -26.79
N ASN A 398 -13.42 4.85 -28.01
CA ASN A 398 -12.09 5.33 -28.39
C ASN A 398 -11.71 6.62 -27.65
N GLU A 399 -12.62 7.57 -27.51
CA GLU A 399 -12.38 8.81 -26.75
C GLU A 399 -12.21 8.51 -25.27
N PHE A 400 -13.03 7.60 -24.72
CA PHE A 400 -12.88 7.13 -23.36
C PHE A 400 -11.47 6.56 -23.09
N ILE A 401 -10.97 5.70 -23.97
CA ILE A 401 -9.61 5.13 -23.86
C ILE A 401 -8.54 6.22 -24.01
N ASN A 402 -8.69 7.13 -24.97
CA ASN A 402 -7.76 8.23 -25.20
C ASN A 402 -7.67 9.17 -23.99
N LEU A 403 -8.80 9.47 -23.35
CA LEU A 403 -8.84 10.22 -22.11
C LEU A 403 -8.02 9.54 -21.01
N LEU A 404 -8.24 8.24 -20.79
CA LEU A 404 -7.52 7.50 -19.76
C LEU A 404 -6.00 7.38 -20.04
N ILE A 405 -5.60 7.21 -21.30
CA ILE A 405 -4.19 7.23 -21.72
C ILE A 405 -3.59 8.61 -21.43
N TRP A 406 -4.30 9.69 -21.79
CA TRP A 406 -3.86 11.04 -21.50
C TRP A 406 -3.67 11.28 -20.00
N VAL A 407 -4.60 10.82 -19.16
CA VAL A 407 -4.48 10.88 -17.70
C VAL A 407 -3.21 10.16 -17.22
N MET A 408 -3.00 8.91 -17.68
CA MET A 408 -1.84 8.12 -17.28
C MET A 408 -0.50 8.74 -17.71
N LYS A 409 -0.49 9.48 -18.83
CA LYS A 409 0.69 10.23 -19.29
C LYS A 409 0.92 11.50 -18.49
N SER A 410 -0.15 12.20 -18.08
CA SER A 410 -0.10 13.55 -17.50
C SER A 410 0.03 13.58 -15.98
N ILE A 411 -0.25 12.46 -15.31
CA ILE A 411 -0.25 12.39 -13.85
C ILE A 411 1.14 12.69 -13.25
N PRO A 412 1.21 13.46 -12.15
CA PRO A 412 2.47 13.78 -11.47
C PRO A 412 3.18 12.54 -10.89
N PRO A 413 4.53 12.55 -10.82
CA PRO A 413 5.33 11.39 -10.40
C PRO A 413 5.24 11.06 -8.91
N TRP A 414 4.63 11.92 -8.11
CA TRP A 414 4.36 11.65 -6.69
C TRP A 414 2.99 11.02 -6.42
N ILE A 415 2.19 10.78 -7.45
CA ILE A 415 0.87 10.17 -7.34
C ILE A 415 0.93 8.69 -7.76
N ARG A 416 0.16 7.84 -7.08
CA ARG A 416 0.01 6.43 -7.43
C ARG A 416 -1.40 6.16 -7.95
N ILE A 417 -1.53 5.64 -9.16
CA ILE A 417 -2.80 5.10 -9.66
C ILE A 417 -2.98 3.67 -9.11
N ASN A 418 -3.78 3.53 -8.07
CA ASN A 418 -4.02 2.22 -7.44
C ASN A 418 -4.86 1.31 -8.31
N ARG A 419 -5.88 1.88 -8.97
CA ARG A 419 -6.86 1.13 -9.73
C ARG A 419 -7.49 1.99 -10.82
N ILE A 420 -7.72 1.38 -11.97
CA ILE A 420 -8.58 1.91 -13.03
C ILE A 420 -9.63 0.84 -13.28
N GLN A 421 -10.86 1.08 -12.98
CA GLN A 421 -12.00 0.18 -12.97
C GLN A 421 -12.27 -0.47 -11.61
N ARG A 422 -13.53 -0.57 -11.24
CA ARG A 422 -14.01 -1.30 -10.06
C ARG A 422 -14.20 -2.78 -10.40
N ASP A 423 -14.11 -3.67 -9.39
CA ASP A 423 -14.18 -5.13 -9.59
C ASP A 423 -15.63 -5.64 -9.71
N PHE A 424 -16.44 -5.01 -10.56
CA PHE A 424 -17.73 -5.57 -10.89
C PHE A 424 -17.57 -6.70 -11.89
N PRO A 425 -18.21 -7.88 -11.68
CA PRO A 425 -18.28 -8.88 -12.71
C PRO A 425 -19.06 -8.33 -13.93
N GLY A 426 -18.58 -8.62 -15.14
CA GLY A 426 -19.11 -8.03 -16.36
C GLY A 426 -20.61 -8.32 -16.61
N ASN A 427 -21.11 -9.43 -16.09
CA ASN A 427 -22.53 -9.84 -16.18
C ASN A 427 -23.48 -8.99 -15.29
N TYR A 428 -22.95 -8.15 -14.41
CA TYR A 428 -23.75 -7.23 -13.59
C TYR A 428 -23.70 -5.79 -14.11
N ILE A 429 -22.87 -5.51 -15.11
CA ILE A 429 -22.76 -4.17 -15.72
C ILE A 429 -23.79 -4.08 -16.84
N GLU A 430 -24.82 -3.29 -16.63
CA GLU A 430 -25.88 -3.03 -17.61
C GLU A 430 -25.39 -2.07 -18.71
N GLY A 431 -24.81 -0.93 -18.32
CA GLY A 431 -24.26 0.08 -19.22
C GLY A 431 -22.88 0.56 -18.79
N GLY A 432 -22.12 1.16 -19.73
CA GLY A 432 -20.76 1.65 -19.54
C GLY A 432 -19.69 0.63 -19.88
N ASN A 433 -18.49 0.80 -19.32
CA ASN A 433 -17.36 -0.07 -19.63
C ASN A 433 -17.49 -1.47 -19.03
N LYS A 434 -17.59 -2.50 -19.89
CA LYS A 434 -17.68 -3.93 -19.49
C LYS A 434 -16.32 -4.64 -19.45
N ILE A 435 -15.22 -3.97 -19.81
CA ILE A 435 -13.89 -4.56 -19.83
C ILE A 435 -13.32 -4.61 -18.41
N THR A 436 -13.29 -5.78 -17.81
CA THR A 436 -12.85 -5.98 -16.41
C THR A 436 -11.34 -5.84 -16.22
N ASN A 437 -10.54 -6.06 -17.27
CA ASN A 437 -9.08 -5.90 -17.28
C ASN A 437 -8.63 -4.59 -17.96
N LEU A 438 -9.41 -3.51 -17.81
CA LEU A 438 -9.18 -2.22 -18.47
C LEU A 438 -7.75 -1.70 -18.33
N ARG A 439 -7.15 -1.83 -17.12
CA ARG A 439 -5.76 -1.41 -16.89
C ARG A 439 -4.77 -2.13 -17.81
N GLN A 440 -4.96 -3.42 -18.05
CA GLN A 440 -4.08 -4.19 -18.95
C GLN A 440 -4.24 -3.73 -20.41
N VAL A 441 -5.47 -3.42 -20.83
CA VAL A 441 -5.74 -2.87 -22.15
C VAL A 441 -5.03 -1.53 -22.34
N LEU A 442 -5.10 -0.65 -21.34
CA LEU A 442 -4.40 0.64 -21.35
C LEU A 442 -2.87 0.46 -21.37
N ASP A 443 -2.32 -0.41 -20.51
CA ASP A 443 -0.89 -0.66 -20.45
C ASP A 443 -0.35 -1.18 -21.81
N ASN A 444 -1.10 -2.04 -22.52
CA ASN A 444 -0.73 -2.52 -23.84
C ASN A 444 -0.72 -1.38 -24.88
N LYS A 445 -1.78 -0.56 -24.93
CA LYS A 445 -1.85 0.59 -25.85
C LYS A 445 -0.77 1.64 -25.58
N ILE A 446 -0.45 1.88 -24.31
CA ILE A 446 0.63 2.77 -23.89
C ILE A 446 1.99 2.24 -24.37
N ALA A 447 2.22 0.92 -24.25
CA ALA A 447 3.43 0.29 -24.75
C ALA A 447 3.54 0.34 -26.28
N GLU A 448 2.44 0.08 -27.01
CA GLU A 448 2.37 0.17 -28.47
C GLU A 448 2.69 1.60 -28.98
N GLN A 449 2.24 2.62 -28.25
CA GLN A 449 2.47 4.02 -28.56
C GLN A 449 3.80 4.57 -28.01
N CYS A 450 4.62 3.75 -27.36
CA CYS A 450 5.85 4.17 -26.69
C CYS A 450 5.67 5.34 -25.70
N ILE A 451 4.50 5.43 -25.05
CA ILE A 451 4.19 6.45 -24.07
C ILE A 451 4.84 6.09 -22.72
N GLN A 452 5.49 7.07 -22.11
CA GLN A 452 6.08 6.91 -20.77
C GLN A 452 5.11 7.41 -19.70
N CYS A 453 4.72 6.54 -18.76
CA CYS A 453 3.95 6.90 -17.59
C CYS A 453 4.88 7.19 -16.41
N LYS A 454 4.52 8.22 -15.61
CA LYS A 454 5.35 8.72 -14.51
C LYS A 454 4.76 8.44 -13.12
N ASP A 455 3.58 7.84 -13.05
CA ASP A 455 2.98 7.50 -11.76
C ASP A 455 3.82 6.46 -11.01
N ILE A 456 3.75 6.48 -9.69
CA ILE A 456 4.57 5.60 -8.83
C ILE A 456 4.42 4.13 -9.22
N ARG A 457 3.19 3.66 -9.54
CA ARG A 457 2.94 2.26 -9.88
C ARG A 457 3.62 1.83 -11.18
N SER A 458 3.76 2.74 -12.13
CA SER A 458 4.45 2.48 -13.39
C SER A 458 5.97 2.40 -13.19
N MET A 459 6.50 3.17 -12.23
CA MET A 459 7.92 3.28 -11.93
C MET A 459 8.41 2.37 -10.80
N GLU A 460 7.54 1.80 -9.97
CA GLU A 460 7.96 0.97 -8.82
C GLU A 460 8.76 -0.26 -9.27
N VAL A 461 9.83 -0.58 -8.53
CA VAL A 461 10.60 -1.80 -8.75
C VAL A 461 9.70 -3.02 -8.55
N LYS A 462 9.75 -3.93 -9.53
CA LYS A 462 8.93 -5.16 -9.51
C LYS A 462 9.78 -6.36 -9.04
N LEU A 463 10.21 -7.19 -9.95
CA LEU A 463 10.98 -8.41 -9.64
C LEU A 463 12.50 -8.23 -9.81
N ASN A 464 12.92 -7.27 -10.64
CA ASN A 464 14.33 -7.04 -10.96
C ASN A 464 14.83 -5.84 -10.17
N ASP A 465 15.63 -6.10 -9.15
CA ASP A 465 16.22 -5.09 -8.27
C ASP A 465 17.75 -4.96 -8.40
N GLU A 466 18.31 -5.52 -9.47
CA GLU A 466 19.77 -5.57 -9.74
C GLU A 466 20.47 -4.20 -9.69
N ASN A 467 19.73 -3.13 -9.95
CA ASN A 467 20.26 -1.76 -9.97
C ASN A 467 19.98 -0.96 -8.68
N GLY A 468 19.49 -1.59 -7.63
CA GLY A 468 19.20 -0.90 -6.36
C GLY A 468 20.41 -0.17 -5.77
N HIS A 469 21.62 -0.73 -5.93
CA HIS A 469 22.88 -0.11 -5.50
C HIS A 469 23.24 1.20 -6.24
N LYS A 470 22.61 1.48 -7.38
CA LYS A 470 22.79 2.73 -8.17
C LYS A 470 21.73 3.79 -7.83
N ALA A 471 20.77 3.45 -6.97
CA ALA A 471 19.67 4.35 -6.65
C ALA A 471 20.17 5.57 -5.84
N ARG A 472 19.66 6.75 -6.19
CA ARG A 472 19.98 8.04 -5.54
C ARG A 472 18.69 8.67 -5.03
N ILE A 473 18.79 9.54 -4.01
CA ILE A 473 17.66 10.32 -3.52
C ILE A 473 17.36 11.42 -4.55
N VAL A 474 16.11 11.44 -4.99
CA VAL A 474 15.52 12.50 -5.81
C VAL A 474 14.46 13.19 -4.96
N ARG A 475 14.51 14.53 -4.92
CA ARG A 475 13.56 15.37 -4.20
C ARG A 475 12.67 16.11 -5.20
N ILE A 476 11.36 16.12 -4.94
CA ILE A 476 10.37 16.90 -5.67
C ILE A 476 9.53 17.66 -4.64
N ASP A 477 9.52 18.98 -4.76
CA ASP A 477 8.69 19.86 -3.93
C ASP A 477 7.46 20.28 -4.73
N TYR A 478 6.29 20.28 -4.08
CA TYR A 478 5.06 20.77 -4.68
C TYR A 478 4.12 21.34 -3.62
N ASP A 479 3.27 22.27 -4.04
CA ASP A 479 2.27 22.87 -3.17
C ASP A 479 1.02 21.99 -3.08
N ALA A 480 0.45 21.86 -1.90
CA ALA A 480 -0.78 21.10 -1.66
C ALA A 480 -1.55 21.68 -0.48
N SER A 481 -2.76 22.20 -0.73
CA SER A 481 -3.69 22.67 0.29
C SER A 481 -3.01 23.60 1.34
N ASP A 482 -2.43 24.71 0.88
CA ASP A 482 -1.69 25.71 1.70
C ASP A 482 -0.49 25.14 2.48
N GLY A 483 0.06 24.02 2.08
CA GLY A 483 1.26 23.44 2.66
C GLY A 483 2.23 22.99 1.58
N LYS A 484 3.48 22.82 1.96
CA LYS A 484 4.53 22.30 1.09
C LYS A 484 4.67 20.82 1.29
N GLU A 485 4.52 20.05 0.22
CA GLU A 485 4.77 18.62 0.19
C GLU A 485 6.13 18.35 -0.44
N ILE A 486 6.89 17.47 0.16
CA ILE A 486 8.22 17.10 -0.29
C ILE A 486 8.22 15.59 -0.52
N PHE A 487 8.36 15.20 -1.78
CA PHE A 487 8.44 13.81 -2.20
C PHE A 487 9.90 13.41 -2.38
N LEU A 488 10.40 12.59 -1.47
CA LEU A 488 11.75 12.03 -1.54
C LEU A 488 11.66 10.60 -2.09
N SER A 489 12.48 10.25 -3.05
CA SER A 489 12.48 8.88 -3.59
C SER A 489 13.88 8.41 -3.94
N HIS A 490 14.18 7.13 -3.70
CA HIS A 490 15.35 6.49 -4.29
C HIS A 490 15.00 6.04 -5.71
N LYS A 491 15.70 6.60 -6.68
CA LYS A 491 15.54 6.26 -8.09
C LYS A 491 16.86 5.81 -8.70
N SER A 492 16.82 4.80 -9.57
CA SER A 492 17.92 4.49 -10.49
C SER A 492 17.53 4.92 -11.89
N CYS A 493 18.51 5.45 -12.62
CA CYS A 493 18.38 5.76 -14.04
C CYS A 493 19.20 4.75 -14.85
N ASN A 494 18.60 4.13 -15.85
CA ASN A 494 19.28 3.20 -16.74
C ASN A 494 19.95 3.87 -17.95
N CYS A 495 20.04 5.20 -18.00
CA CYS A 495 20.58 5.88 -19.17
C CYS A 495 22.12 5.92 -19.18
N PHE A 496 22.67 5.65 -20.36
CA PHE A 496 24.12 5.73 -20.64
C PHE A 496 24.71 7.15 -20.50
N PHE A 497 23.87 8.18 -20.36
CA PHE A 497 24.24 9.60 -20.25
C PHE A 497 24.55 10.08 -18.83
N CYS A 498 24.50 9.23 -17.81
CA CYS A 498 24.80 9.62 -16.42
C CYS A 498 26.22 10.15 -16.17
N TRP A 499 27.14 10.01 -17.14
CA TRP A 499 28.49 10.59 -17.05
C TRP A 499 28.50 12.13 -17.12
N LYS A 500 27.64 12.74 -17.92
CA LYS A 500 27.42 14.20 -17.89
C LYS A 500 26.88 14.67 -16.55
N TYR A 501 26.07 13.86 -15.89
CA TYR A 501 25.46 14.13 -14.59
C TYR A 501 26.51 14.17 -13.47
N PHE A 502 27.53 13.34 -13.54
CA PHE A 502 28.62 13.31 -12.56
C PHE A 502 29.43 14.62 -12.57
N ILE A 503 29.72 15.17 -13.76
CA ILE A 503 30.41 16.45 -13.90
C ILE A 503 29.53 17.61 -13.38
N TYR A 504 28.23 17.57 -13.63
CA TYR A 504 27.29 18.56 -13.13
C TYR A 504 27.14 18.52 -11.60
N GLN A 505 27.20 17.35 -10.97
CA GLN A 505 27.16 17.24 -9.49
C GLN A 505 28.42 17.80 -8.84
N ILE A 506 29.57 17.61 -9.44
CA ILE A 506 30.82 18.24 -8.97
C ILE A 506 30.71 19.78 -9.10
N MET A 507 30.16 20.29 -10.18
CA MET A 507 29.91 21.71 -10.36
C MET A 507 28.85 22.26 -9.39
N SER A 508 27.77 21.52 -9.13
CA SER A 508 26.73 21.88 -8.14
C SER A 508 27.30 21.89 -6.73
N PHE A 509 28.12 20.92 -6.38
CA PHE A 509 28.84 20.88 -5.08
C PHE A 509 29.77 22.07 -4.90
N LEU A 510 30.48 22.46 -5.96
CA LEU A 510 31.36 23.63 -5.96
C LEU A 510 30.56 24.93 -5.87
N LEU A 511 29.39 25.00 -6.55
CA LEU A 511 28.49 26.17 -6.48
C LEU A 511 27.80 26.29 -5.13
N ASP A 512 27.41 25.19 -4.51
CA ASP A 512 26.85 25.17 -3.14
C ASP A 512 27.92 25.58 -2.11
N LEU A 513 29.13 25.09 -2.29
CA LEU A 513 30.27 25.42 -1.42
C LEU A 513 30.72 26.88 -1.53
N PHE A 514 30.67 27.48 -2.73
CA PHE A 514 31.16 28.85 -2.96
C PHE A 514 30.06 29.91 -3.01
N PHE A 515 28.80 29.55 -3.33
CA PHE A 515 27.72 30.50 -3.58
C PHE A 515 26.41 30.20 -2.86
N GLY A 516 26.32 29.12 -2.09
CA GLY A 516 25.10 28.74 -1.36
C GLY A 516 23.91 28.41 -2.26
N ILE A 517 24.14 28.05 -3.52
CA ILE A 517 23.09 27.75 -4.52
C ILE A 517 22.93 26.24 -4.64
N THR A 518 21.87 25.71 -4.06
CA THR A 518 21.49 24.29 -4.23
C THR A 518 20.65 24.12 -5.49
N LEU A 519 21.20 23.45 -6.50
CA LEU A 519 20.48 23.15 -7.73
C LEU A 519 19.76 21.79 -7.61
N TYR A 520 18.44 21.80 -7.75
CA TYR A 520 17.62 20.60 -7.83
C TYR A 520 17.39 20.18 -9.28
N PHE A 521 17.59 18.89 -9.59
CA PHE A 521 17.56 18.42 -10.96
C PHE A 521 16.32 17.58 -11.27
N TYR A 522 15.75 17.81 -12.44
CA TYR A 522 14.80 16.92 -13.10
C TYR A 522 15.53 15.71 -13.65
N GLY A 523 15.08 14.50 -13.30
CA GLY A 523 15.68 13.25 -13.76
C GLY A 523 15.67 13.10 -15.28
N CYS A 524 16.63 12.39 -15.83
CA CYS A 524 16.65 11.96 -17.23
C CYS A 524 15.39 11.15 -17.56
N GLY A 525 14.75 11.46 -18.67
CA GLY A 525 13.43 10.99 -19.06
C GLY A 525 13.29 9.53 -19.49
N ASN A 526 14.22 8.61 -19.19
CA ASN A 526 14.11 7.22 -19.60
C ASN A 526 14.28 6.26 -18.41
N GLU A 527 13.19 5.53 -18.09
CA GLU A 527 13.14 4.35 -17.22
C GLU A 527 13.63 4.55 -15.77
N ASP A 528 13.17 5.60 -15.11
CA ASP A 528 13.41 5.78 -13.68
C ASP A 528 12.67 4.71 -12.86
N THR A 529 13.41 3.83 -12.19
CA THR A 529 12.83 2.85 -11.28
C THR A 529 12.83 3.40 -9.85
N ILE A 530 11.67 3.41 -9.19
CA ILE A 530 11.51 3.79 -7.78
C ILE A 530 11.70 2.57 -6.87
N TYR A 531 12.67 2.64 -5.96
CA TYR A 531 12.94 1.61 -4.95
C TYR A 531 12.30 1.91 -3.60
N SER A 532 12.20 3.18 -3.26
CA SER A 532 11.57 3.64 -2.03
C SER A 532 11.18 5.11 -2.16
N PHE A 533 10.25 5.54 -1.31
CA PHE A 533 9.89 6.95 -1.22
C PHE A 533 9.42 7.34 0.18
N LEU A 534 9.45 8.65 0.45
CA LEU A 534 8.92 9.27 1.64
C LEU A 534 8.15 10.53 1.25
N ARG A 535 7.03 10.79 1.93
CA ARG A 535 6.23 12.03 1.82
C ARG A 535 6.37 12.82 3.10
N LEU A 536 6.96 14.00 2.99
CA LEU A 536 7.08 14.97 4.09
C LEU A 536 6.18 16.16 3.78
N ARG A 537 5.37 16.59 4.75
CA ARG A 537 4.58 17.81 4.67
C ARG A 537 5.09 18.83 5.68
N ILE A 538 5.35 20.02 5.21
CA ILE A 538 5.53 21.22 6.02
C ILE A 538 4.23 22.02 5.88
N SER A 539 3.46 22.12 6.97
CA SER A 539 2.21 22.88 6.97
C SER A 539 2.52 24.38 7.02
N SER A 540 1.64 25.21 6.46
CA SER A 540 1.67 26.64 6.67
C SER A 540 1.49 26.99 8.16
N GLU A 541 1.79 28.19 8.58
CA GLU A 541 1.81 28.65 9.99
C GLU A 541 0.47 28.48 10.72
N ASN A 542 -0.64 28.29 10.02
CA ASN A 542 -1.97 28.11 10.61
C ASN A 542 -2.17 26.68 11.10
N TYR A 543 -1.72 26.40 12.32
CA TYR A 543 -1.89 25.10 12.99
C TYR A 543 -3.33 24.81 13.49
N GLU A 544 -4.29 25.70 13.23
CA GLU A 544 -5.68 25.54 13.63
C GLU A 544 -6.34 24.24 13.13
N ASN A 545 -5.84 23.69 12.03
CA ASN A 545 -6.34 22.44 11.46
C ASN A 545 -5.89 21.19 12.21
N CYS A 546 -4.82 21.25 13.00
CA CYS A 546 -4.33 20.08 13.73
C CYS A 546 -5.27 19.73 14.90
N PHE A 547 -5.58 18.46 15.06
CA PHE A 547 -6.39 17.98 16.17
C PHE A 547 -5.61 17.80 17.48
N ALA A 548 -4.27 17.86 17.44
CA ALA A 548 -3.39 17.77 18.60
C ALA A 548 -2.32 18.87 18.55
N GLU A 549 -2.05 19.50 19.70
CA GLU A 549 -1.00 20.52 19.82
C GLU A 549 0.42 19.99 19.55
N SER A 550 0.65 18.73 19.90
CA SER A 550 1.94 18.06 19.68
C SER A 550 2.37 17.99 18.21
N PHE A 551 1.48 18.30 17.26
CA PHE A 551 1.79 18.36 15.82
C PHE A 551 2.14 19.75 15.33
N ARG A 552 1.97 20.76 16.20
CA ARG A 552 2.36 22.12 15.86
C ARG A 552 3.84 22.15 15.57
N ASN A 553 4.21 22.91 14.56
CA ASN A 553 5.58 23.11 14.12
C ASN A 553 6.41 21.81 13.90
N LYS A 554 5.75 20.71 13.53
CA LYS A 554 6.42 19.44 13.17
C LYS A 554 6.37 19.19 11.67
N GLY A 555 7.49 18.73 11.10
CA GLY A 555 7.49 18.11 9.79
C GLY A 555 6.69 16.79 9.84
N LYS A 556 5.65 16.66 9.01
CA LYS A 556 4.75 15.51 9.04
C LYS A 556 5.17 14.47 8.00
N ILE A 557 5.75 13.36 8.44
CA ILE A 557 6.08 12.22 7.60
C ILE A 557 4.80 11.39 7.44
N ARG A 558 4.16 11.52 6.26
CA ARG A 558 2.86 10.94 5.98
C ARG A 558 2.94 9.53 5.38
N GLU A 559 4.04 9.21 4.74
CA GLU A 559 4.30 7.89 4.18
C GLU A 559 5.82 7.65 4.10
N LEU A 560 6.25 6.44 4.43
CA LEU A 560 7.56 5.89 4.12
C LEU A 560 7.36 4.48 3.59
N HIS A 561 7.78 4.23 2.36
CA HIS A 561 7.60 2.96 1.69
C HIS A 561 8.90 2.50 1.01
N VAL A 562 9.27 1.24 1.22
CA VAL A 562 10.38 0.58 0.52
C VAL A 562 9.80 -0.57 -0.29
N TYR A 563 9.90 -0.47 -1.61
CA TYR A 563 9.42 -1.47 -2.55
C TYR A 563 10.35 -2.68 -2.64
N GLY A 564 9.93 -3.67 -3.36
CA GLY A 564 10.64 -4.90 -3.61
C GLY A 564 9.90 -6.10 -3.06
N LYS A 565 10.43 -7.31 -3.34
CA LYS A 565 9.85 -8.55 -2.80
C LYS A 565 9.75 -8.42 -1.28
N MET A 566 8.57 -8.75 -0.75
CA MET A 566 8.34 -8.76 0.69
C MET A 566 9.29 -9.76 1.34
N ASN A 567 10.23 -9.25 2.13
CA ASN A 567 11.08 -10.05 2.99
C ASN A 567 10.44 -10.10 4.37
N SER A 568 10.45 -11.26 5.00
CA SER A 568 10.01 -11.39 6.39
C SER A 568 10.84 -10.49 7.30
N THR A 569 10.22 -9.88 8.29
CA THR A 569 10.93 -9.09 9.32
C THR A 569 11.88 -9.92 10.16
N TYR A 570 11.80 -11.24 10.05
CA TYR A 570 12.60 -12.23 10.77
C TYR A 570 13.72 -12.84 9.91
N GLU A 571 13.87 -12.47 8.65
CA GLU A 571 14.96 -12.92 7.77
C GLU A 571 16.03 -11.83 7.63
N SER A 572 17.26 -12.12 8.04
CA SER A 572 18.41 -11.19 7.95
C SER A 572 19.11 -11.19 6.58
N ASN A 573 18.89 -12.20 5.73
CA ASN A 573 19.64 -12.42 4.48
C ASN A 573 18.75 -12.49 3.24
N GLY A 574 17.68 -11.69 3.18
CA GLY A 574 16.83 -11.61 1.98
C GLY A 574 17.55 -10.94 0.81
N SER A 575 17.64 -11.61 -0.34
CA SER A 575 18.00 -10.95 -1.59
C SER A 575 16.86 -10.02 -2.01
N GLY A 576 17.03 -8.72 -1.90
CA GLY A 576 16.02 -7.74 -2.31
C GLY A 576 16.31 -6.35 -1.76
N VAL A 577 15.61 -5.35 -2.27
CA VAL A 577 15.78 -3.92 -1.91
C VAL A 577 15.41 -3.62 -0.44
N GLN A 578 14.53 -4.42 0.16
CA GLN A 578 14.13 -4.23 1.56
C GLN A 578 15.29 -4.56 2.50
N HIS A 579 15.45 -3.76 3.55
CA HIS A 579 16.49 -3.86 4.59
C HIS A 579 17.91 -3.37 4.20
N HIS A 580 18.08 -2.70 3.05
CA HIS A 580 19.35 -2.10 2.62
C HIS A 580 19.57 -0.63 3.04
N GLY A 581 18.86 -0.15 4.05
CA GLY A 581 19.07 1.21 4.59
C GLY A 581 18.30 2.33 3.89
N PHE A 582 17.57 2.08 2.80
CA PHE A 582 16.81 3.10 2.06
C PHE A 582 15.83 3.87 2.95
N GLY A 583 15.09 3.16 3.82
CA GLY A 583 14.16 3.81 4.73
C GLY A 583 14.85 4.74 5.73
N ARG A 584 16.02 4.36 6.24
CA ARG A 584 16.82 5.18 7.14
C ARG A 584 17.33 6.46 6.46
N SER A 585 17.86 6.35 5.24
CA SER A 585 18.41 7.50 4.54
C SER A 585 17.32 8.51 4.15
N LEU A 586 16.12 8.05 3.74
CA LEU A 586 14.97 8.93 3.49
C LEU A 586 14.50 9.62 4.77
N LEU A 587 14.47 8.90 5.89
CA LEU A 587 14.05 9.44 7.18
C LEU A 587 15.00 10.55 7.64
N SER A 588 16.32 10.31 7.60
CA SER A 588 17.34 11.30 7.94
C SER A 588 17.30 12.52 7.02
N CYS A 589 17.03 12.33 5.73
CA CYS A 589 16.86 13.43 4.79
C CYS A 589 15.61 14.27 5.12
N ALA A 590 14.49 13.63 5.46
CA ALA A 590 13.27 14.31 5.86
C ALA A 590 13.43 15.10 7.17
N GLU A 591 14.13 14.54 8.17
CA GLU A 591 14.47 15.22 9.41
C GLU A 591 15.31 16.48 9.16
N LYS A 592 16.35 16.37 8.31
CA LYS A 592 17.17 17.52 7.92
C LYS A 592 16.34 18.61 7.25
N ILE A 593 15.48 18.25 6.29
CA ILE A 593 14.60 19.20 5.60
C ILE A 593 13.64 19.87 6.57
N ALA A 594 13.05 19.13 7.51
CA ALA A 594 12.17 19.70 8.53
C ALA A 594 12.91 20.71 9.40
N PHE A 595 14.12 20.39 9.84
CA PHE A 595 14.98 21.31 10.60
C PHE A 595 15.32 22.58 9.79
N GLU A 596 15.71 22.44 8.52
CA GLU A 596 15.98 23.57 7.61
C GLU A 596 14.75 24.47 7.36
N ASN A 597 13.54 23.93 7.54
CA ASN A 597 12.28 24.69 7.46
C ASN A 597 11.77 25.15 8.87
N ASN A 598 12.65 25.26 9.86
CA ASN A 598 12.36 25.73 11.21
C ASN A 598 11.30 24.91 11.97
N CYS A 599 11.17 23.63 11.66
CA CYS A 599 10.35 22.74 12.46
C CYS A 599 11.08 22.33 13.75
N ASP A 600 10.35 22.20 14.87
CA ASP A 600 10.91 21.77 16.16
C ASP A 600 11.15 20.25 16.23
N GLY A 601 10.81 19.53 15.17
CA GLY A 601 10.93 18.10 15.09
C GLY A 601 10.10 17.51 13.96
N THR A 602 9.96 16.19 13.97
CA THR A 602 9.13 15.46 12.99
C THR A 602 8.12 14.58 13.70
N CYS A 603 6.96 14.37 13.05
CA CYS A 603 5.98 13.41 13.48
C CYS A 603 5.64 12.44 12.34
N VAL A 604 5.39 11.16 12.67
CA VAL A 604 5.11 10.10 11.71
C VAL A 604 3.75 9.49 12.00
N ILE A 605 2.88 9.38 10.98
CA ILE A 605 1.63 8.59 11.07
C ILE A 605 1.95 7.09 10.95
N ALA A 606 2.65 6.56 11.95
CA ALA A 606 3.08 5.18 11.96
C ALA A 606 1.89 4.22 12.06
N GLY A 607 1.87 3.19 11.21
CA GLY A 607 1.02 2.03 11.49
C GLY A 607 1.50 1.30 12.73
N VAL A 608 0.59 0.67 13.46
CA VAL A 608 0.87 0.04 14.76
C VAL A 608 2.08 -0.90 14.69
N GLY A 609 2.09 -1.80 13.71
CA GLY A 609 3.18 -2.76 13.53
C GLY A 609 4.52 -2.16 13.10
N THR A 610 4.59 -0.85 12.78
CA THR A 610 5.83 -0.17 12.40
C THR A 610 6.42 0.70 13.49
N ARG A 611 5.76 0.88 14.64
CA ARG A 611 6.20 1.77 15.73
C ARG A 611 7.60 1.42 16.22
N ASN A 612 7.90 0.13 16.38
CA ASN A 612 9.23 -0.35 16.80
C ASN A 612 10.35 -0.03 15.78
N TYR A 613 10.01 0.12 14.50
CA TYR A 613 10.97 0.58 13.50
C TYR A 613 11.38 2.03 13.77
N TYR A 614 10.43 2.93 14.06
CA TYR A 614 10.72 4.34 14.32
C TYR A 614 11.41 4.57 15.66
N ARG A 615 11.12 3.75 16.70
CA ARG A 615 11.86 3.80 17.98
C ARG A 615 13.37 3.63 17.81
N LYS A 616 13.82 2.83 16.84
CA LYS A 616 15.26 2.68 16.50
C LYS A 616 15.93 3.98 16.05
N PHE A 617 15.15 4.98 15.65
CA PHE A 617 15.64 6.29 15.20
C PHE A 617 15.33 7.43 16.19
N GLY A 618 14.95 7.09 17.42
CA GLY A 618 14.69 8.06 18.48
C GLY A 618 13.31 8.69 18.45
N TYR A 619 12.34 8.06 17.77
CA TYR A 619 10.93 8.46 17.82
C TYR A 619 10.24 7.82 19.01
N GLU A 620 9.44 8.59 19.71
CA GLU A 620 8.60 8.14 20.80
C GLU A 620 7.12 8.24 20.44
N ILE A 621 6.29 7.39 21.06
CA ILE A 621 4.86 7.44 20.82
C ILE A 621 4.26 8.62 21.59
N ASN A 622 3.42 9.39 20.90
CA ASN A 622 2.62 10.44 21.51
C ASN A 622 1.26 9.87 21.94
N TYR A 623 0.91 10.06 23.19
CA TYR A 623 -0.37 9.65 23.74
C TYR A 623 -1.34 10.83 23.76
N ASP A 624 -2.60 10.59 23.43
CA ASP A 624 -3.67 11.59 23.54
C ASP A 624 -4.18 11.72 25.00
N GLU A 625 -5.16 12.59 25.23
CA GLU A 625 -5.77 12.85 26.54
C GLU A 625 -6.40 11.58 27.18
N LYS A 626 -6.71 10.57 26.35
CA LYS A 626 -7.24 9.28 26.78
C LYS A 626 -6.17 8.19 26.90
N ASN A 627 -4.91 8.58 26.86
CA ASN A 627 -3.76 7.69 26.88
C ASN A 627 -3.69 6.72 25.68
N HIS A 628 -4.23 7.12 24.51
CA HIS A 628 -4.13 6.34 23.28
C HIS A 628 -2.91 6.77 22.47
N GLY A 629 -2.06 5.83 22.13
CA GLY A 629 -0.90 6.08 21.29
C GLY A 629 -1.31 6.45 19.86
N THR A 630 -0.93 7.65 19.40
CA THR A 630 -1.37 8.20 18.11
C THR A 630 -0.25 8.30 17.08
N PHE A 631 0.72 9.16 17.27
CA PHE A 631 1.83 9.40 16.35
C PHE A 631 3.17 9.06 16.98
N MET A 632 4.17 8.80 16.15
CA MET A 632 5.56 8.74 16.59
C MET A 632 6.18 10.13 16.40
N ILE A 633 6.75 10.72 17.46
CA ILE A 633 7.31 12.05 17.46
C ILE A 633 8.79 12.02 17.84
N LYS A 634 9.59 12.84 17.15
CA LYS A 634 10.98 13.12 17.47
C LYS A 634 11.18 14.62 17.48
N ASN A 635 11.66 15.17 18.60
CA ASN A 635 12.07 16.58 18.72
C ASN A 635 13.54 16.72 18.32
N PHE A 636 13.89 17.90 17.80
CA PHE A 636 15.27 18.26 17.41
C PHE A 636 16.01 18.94 18.53
#